data_16afa36a1ed49261b64def6c4ed78b14
#
_entry.id   16afa36a1ed49261b64def6c4ed78b14
#
_cell.length_a   1.000
_cell.length_b   1.000
_cell.length_c   1.000
_cell.angle_alpha   90.00
_cell.angle_beta   90.00
_cell.angle_gamma   90.00
#
_symmetry.space_group_name_H-M   'P 1'
#
loop_
_entity.id
_entity.type
_entity.pdbx_description
1 polymer ?
#
loop_
_entity_poly.entity_id
_entity_poly.type
_entity_poly.pdbx_seq_one_letter_code
_entity_poly.pdbx_strand_id
1 'polypeptide(L)'
;MPVFIVTLTHPDGDGWERHLRPHVDYLHDLVARGVLKAAGPLKGTQKRMGFLIFSAADEAEVRALVEADPFAVHGVNEAVSIAAWDPVFGTFTEESSGSLPGIGPVGP
;
A
#
# COMPACT_ATOMS: atom_id res chain seq x y z
N MET A 1 -7.32 12.40 -5.33
CA MET A 1 -6.98 11.90 -3.98
C MET A 1 -5.49 11.67 -3.88
N PRO A 2 -4.85 12.04 -2.79
CA PRO A 2 -3.43 11.72 -2.56
C PRO A 2 -3.18 10.21 -2.62
N VAL A 3 -1.95 9.88 -2.99
CA VAL A 3 -1.50 8.49 -3.11
C VAL A 3 -0.43 8.23 -2.06
N PHE A 4 -0.45 7.03 -1.50
CA PHE A 4 0.48 6.62 -0.46
C PHE A 4 1.05 5.25 -0.79
N ILE A 5 2.34 5.08 -0.55
CA ILE A 5 3.02 3.79 -0.63
C ILE A 5 3.10 3.22 0.77
N VAL A 6 2.68 1.97 0.91
CA VAL A 6 2.78 1.22 2.16
C VAL A 6 3.67 0.01 1.93
N THR A 7 4.64 -0.20 2.79
CA THR A 7 5.38 -1.45 2.85
C THR A 7 5.10 -2.15 4.17
N LEU A 8 4.84 -3.45 4.06
CA LEU A 8 4.63 -4.32 5.21
C LEU A 8 5.79 -5.29 5.29
N THR A 9 6.36 -5.47 6.49
CA THR A 9 7.33 -6.52 6.76
C THR A 9 6.65 -7.55 7.64
N HIS A 10 6.72 -8.83 7.24
CA HIS A 10 6.06 -9.91 7.96
C HIS A 10 7.07 -10.68 8.81
N PRO A 11 6.69 -11.07 10.03
CA PRO A 11 7.57 -11.86 10.87
C PRO A 11 7.76 -13.29 10.31
N ASP A 12 8.85 -13.93 10.70
CA ASP A 12 9.05 -15.33 10.41
C ASP A 12 7.99 -16.18 11.11
N GLY A 13 7.79 -17.40 10.64
CA GLY A 13 6.81 -18.32 11.19
C GLY A 13 5.65 -18.55 10.23
N ASP A 14 4.57 -19.13 10.73
CA ASP A 14 3.43 -19.57 9.93
C ASP A 14 2.27 -18.56 9.85
N GLY A 15 2.39 -17.41 10.51
CA GLY A 15 1.29 -16.42 10.60
C GLY A 15 0.82 -15.92 9.24
N TRP A 16 1.77 -15.67 8.33
CA TRP A 16 1.44 -15.21 6.99
C TRP A 16 0.52 -16.19 6.26
N GLU A 17 0.89 -17.47 6.25
CA GLU A 17 0.09 -18.49 5.58
C GLU A 17 -1.24 -18.73 6.27
N ARG A 18 -1.25 -18.73 7.61
CA ARG A 18 -2.46 -18.98 8.39
C ARG A 18 -3.52 -17.90 8.19
N HIS A 19 -3.12 -16.66 8.00
CA HIS A 19 -4.02 -15.51 7.91
C HIS A 19 -4.10 -14.94 6.50
N LEU A 20 -3.53 -15.61 5.51
CA LEU A 20 -3.46 -15.12 4.13
C LEU A 20 -4.84 -14.93 3.50
N ARG A 21 -5.74 -15.92 3.64
CA ARG A 21 -7.04 -15.84 2.97
C ARG A 21 -7.87 -14.65 3.44
N PRO A 22 -8.06 -14.40 4.75
CA PRO A 22 -8.76 -13.20 5.19
C PRO A 22 -8.10 -11.90 4.73
N HIS A 23 -6.77 -11.87 4.74
CA HIS A 23 -6.01 -10.72 4.23
C HIS A 23 -6.31 -10.46 2.75
N VAL A 24 -6.27 -11.50 1.93
CA VAL A 24 -6.55 -11.38 0.49
C VAL A 24 -7.98 -10.91 0.25
N ASP A 25 -8.94 -11.45 0.98
CA ASP A 25 -10.34 -11.04 0.86
C ASP A 25 -10.52 -9.56 1.23
N TYR A 26 -9.83 -9.11 2.26
CA TYR A 26 -9.83 -7.71 2.66
C TYR A 26 -9.24 -6.81 1.55
N LEU A 27 -8.11 -7.20 0.97
CA LEU A 27 -7.50 -6.44 -0.13
C LEU A 27 -8.41 -6.37 -1.36
N HIS A 28 -9.08 -7.48 -1.70
CA HIS A 28 -10.05 -7.48 -2.81
C HIS A 28 -11.18 -6.48 -2.56
N ASP A 29 -11.66 -6.36 -1.35
CA ASP A 29 -12.68 -5.37 -0.99
C ASP A 29 -12.14 -3.94 -1.20
N LEU A 30 -10.92 -3.67 -0.76
CA LEU A 30 -10.30 -2.36 -0.93
C LEU A 30 -10.10 -2.00 -2.42
N VAL A 31 -9.73 -2.99 -3.25
CA VAL A 31 -9.62 -2.79 -4.69
C VAL A 31 -10.99 -2.45 -5.28
N ALA A 32 -12.02 -3.19 -4.91
CA ALA A 32 -13.38 -2.95 -5.40
C ALA A 32 -13.89 -1.55 -5.02
N ARG A 33 -13.48 -1.04 -3.86
CA ARG A 33 -13.84 0.30 -3.40
C ARG A 33 -12.98 1.41 -4.01
N GLY A 34 -11.98 1.06 -4.83
CA GLY A 34 -11.10 2.04 -5.46
C GLY A 34 -10.05 2.65 -4.52
N VAL A 35 -9.92 2.14 -3.32
CA VAL A 35 -8.98 2.64 -2.31
C VAL A 35 -7.59 2.06 -2.51
N LEU A 36 -7.51 0.76 -2.82
CA LEU A 36 -6.24 0.08 -3.11
C LEU A 36 -6.04 0.03 -4.61
N LYS A 37 -4.99 0.68 -5.10
CA LYS A 37 -4.70 0.79 -6.53
C LYS A 37 -3.84 -0.37 -7.05
N ALA A 38 -2.95 -0.89 -6.22
CA ALA A 38 -2.09 -2.01 -6.56
C ALA A 38 -1.50 -2.57 -5.28
N ALA A 39 -1.23 -3.87 -5.27
CA ALA A 39 -0.57 -4.52 -4.16
C ALA A 39 0.04 -5.83 -4.61
N GLY A 40 1.11 -6.23 -3.93
CA GLY A 40 1.73 -7.52 -4.18
C GLY A 40 2.93 -7.75 -3.29
N PRO A 41 3.42 -8.98 -3.23
CA PRO A 41 4.62 -9.29 -2.46
C PRO A 41 5.87 -8.79 -3.18
N LEU A 42 6.84 -8.32 -2.41
CA LEU A 42 8.19 -8.08 -2.92
C LEU A 42 8.90 -9.41 -3.05
N LYS A 43 9.80 -9.51 -4.03
CA LYS A 43 10.58 -10.73 -4.26
C LYS A 43 12.04 -10.49 -3.91
N GLY A 44 12.70 -11.52 -3.42
CA GLY A 44 14.13 -11.47 -3.14
C GLY A 44 14.52 -10.72 -1.87
N THR A 45 13.56 -10.37 -1.04
CA THR A 45 13.82 -9.73 0.25
C THR A 45 14.19 -10.79 1.29
N GLN A 46 15.02 -10.39 2.27
CA GLN A 46 15.42 -11.30 3.35
C GLN A 46 14.22 -11.75 4.18
N LYS A 47 13.35 -10.82 4.54
CA LYS A 47 12.06 -11.12 5.17
C LYS A 47 10.96 -10.97 4.14
N ARG A 48 9.86 -11.68 4.35
CA ARG A 48 8.68 -11.55 3.48
C ARG A 48 8.11 -10.15 3.63
N MET A 49 7.85 -9.48 2.51
CA MET A 49 7.36 -8.10 2.50
C MET A 49 6.24 -7.92 1.48
N GLY A 50 5.33 -7.00 1.75
CA GLY A 50 4.31 -6.57 0.83
C GLY A 50 4.47 -5.11 0.47
N PHE A 51 4.02 -4.75 -0.74
CA PHE A 51 4.03 -3.39 -1.26
C PHE A 51 2.62 -3.04 -1.73
N LEU A 52 2.09 -1.90 -1.26
CA LEU A 52 0.72 -1.49 -1.56
C LEU A 52 0.69 -0.01 -1.95
N ILE A 53 -0.19 0.31 -2.90
CA ILE A 53 -0.44 1.70 -3.32
C ILE A 53 -1.88 2.03 -2.99
N PHE A 54 -2.08 2.99 -2.09
CA PHE A 54 -3.40 3.46 -1.65
C PHE A 54 -3.71 4.83 -2.23
N SER A 55 -4.98 5.07 -2.52
CA SER A 55 -5.54 6.39 -2.79
C SER A 55 -6.47 6.73 -1.63
N ALA A 56 -6.16 7.77 -0.88
CA ALA A 56 -6.88 8.12 0.34
C ALA A 56 -6.76 9.61 0.63
N ALA A 57 -7.59 10.12 1.52
CA ALA A 57 -7.61 11.55 1.84
C ALA A 57 -6.32 12.00 2.55
N ASP A 58 -5.80 11.16 3.45
CA ASP A 58 -4.60 11.46 4.25
C ASP A 58 -3.95 10.19 4.78
N GLU A 59 -2.79 10.34 5.41
CA GLU A 59 -2.05 9.23 5.98
C GLU A 59 -2.84 8.54 7.10
N ALA A 60 -3.60 9.28 7.89
CA ALA A 60 -4.38 8.70 8.98
C ALA A 60 -5.41 7.69 8.47
N GLU A 61 -6.04 8.00 7.33
CA GLU A 61 -6.97 7.06 6.68
C GLU A 61 -6.26 5.80 6.21
N VAL A 62 -5.08 5.94 5.59
CA VAL A 62 -4.28 4.79 5.16
C VAL A 62 -3.89 3.93 6.36
N ARG A 63 -3.43 4.56 7.44
CA ARG A 63 -3.03 3.85 8.65
C ARG A 63 -4.21 3.06 9.23
N ALA A 64 -5.39 3.66 9.28
CA ALA A 64 -6.59 2.98 9.76
C ALA A 64 -6.94 1.75 8.89
N LEU A 65 -6.81 1.88 7.58
CA LEU A 65 -7.04 0.76 6.65
C LEU A 65 -6.02 -0.37 6.85
N VAL A 66 -4.76 -0.04 7.06
CA VAL A 66 -3.71 -1.03 7.33
C VAL A 66 -3.97 -1.73 8.67
N GLU A 67 -4.36 -0.99 9.69
CA GLU A 67 -4.63 -1.55 11.02
C GLU A 67 -5.88 -2.44 11.04
N ALA A 68 -6.83 -2.23 10.14
CA ALA A 68 -8.04 -3.05 10.02
C ALA A 68 -7.81 -4.35 9.24
N ASP A 69 -6.68 -4.48 8.56
CA ASP A 69 -6.31 -5.70 7.82
C ASP A 69 -6.18 -6.87 8.80
N PRO A 70 -6.74 -8.04 8.49
CA PRO A 70 -6.53 -9.25 9.30
C PRO A 70 -5.07 -9.55 9.62
N PHE A 71 -4.13 -9.21 8.72
CA PHE A 71 -2.69 -9.33 9.03
C PHE A 71 -2.29 -8.48 10.23
N ALA A 72 -2.76 -7.24 10.29
CA ALA A 72 -2.46 -6.37 11.43
C ALA A 72 -3.13 -6.89 12.71
N VAL A 73 -4.39 -7.30 12.60
CA VAL A 73 -5.16 -7.80 13.74
C VAL A 73 -4.49 -9.03 14.37
N HIS A 74 -3.90 -9.90 13.56
CA HIS A 74 -3.27 -11.15 14.01
C HIS A 74 -1.75 -11.06 14.17
N GLY A 75 -1.19 -9.85 14.18
CA GLY A 75 0.24 -9.66 14.44
C GLY A 75 1.15 -10.13 13.30
N VAL A 76 0.66 -10.19 12.08
CA VAL A 76 1.42 -10.65 10.92
C VAL A 76 2.20 -9.50 10.26
N ASN A 77 2.04 -8.28 10.72
CA ASN A 77 2.84 -7.13 10.28
C ASN A 77 3.82 -6.75 11.38
N GLU A 78 5.10 -7.09 11.18
CA GLU A 78 6.18 -6.76 12.12
C GLU A 78 6.56 -5.28 12.04
N ALA A 79 6.55 -4.74 10.82
CA ALA A 79 6.84 -3.34 10.56
C ALA A 79 5.95 -2.83 9.42
N VAL A 80 5.57 -1.56 9.51
CA VAL A 80 4.75 -0.89 8.51
C VAL A 80 5.40 0.47 8.23
N SER A 81 5.60 0.79 6.95
CA SER A 81 5.98 2.13 6.54
C SER A 81 4.93 2.72 5.62
N ILE A 82 4.64 4.00 5.77
CA ILE A 82 3.67 4.73 4.97
C ILE A 82 4.35 6.01 4.49
N ALA A 83 4.31 6.27 3.18
CA ALA A 83 4.88 7.48 2.61
C ALA A 83 3.93 8.06 1.56
N ALA A 84 3.74 9.37 1.58
CA ALA A 84 3.02 10.04 0.51
C ALA A 84 3.86 9.96 -0.77
N TRP A 85 3.20 9.78 -1.91
CA TRP A 85 3.85 9.62 -3.19
C TRP A 85 3.10 10.41 -4.26
N ASP A 86 3.85 11.10 -5.09
CA ASP A 86 3.32 11.80 -6.25
C ASP A 86 3.74 11.04 -7.52
N PRO A 87 2.85 10.21 -8.10
CA PRO A 87 3.21 9.38 -9.26
C PRO A 87 3.18 10.19 -10.56
N VAL A 88 4.18 11.05 -10.74
CA VAL A 88 4.23 12.02 -11.84
C VAL A 88 4.34 11.33 -13.21
N PHE A 89 4.96 10.17 -13.30
CA PHE A 89 5.15 9.43 -14.54
C PHE A 89 4.54 8.04 -14.47
N GLY A 90 3.94 7.59 -15.55
CA GLY A 90 3.52 6.20 -15.73
C GLY A 90 2.04 5.98 -15.47
N THR A 91 1.71 4.78 -15.02
CA THR A 91 0.34 4.26 -14.94
C THR A 91 -0.56 5.06 -14.00
N PHE A 92 -0.01 5.62 -12.93
CA PHE A 92 -0.81 6.28 -11.90
C PHE A 92 -0.85 7.81 -12.05
N THR A 93 -0.57 8.34 -13.24
CA THR A 93 -0.52 9.79 -13.48
C THR A 93 -1.83 10.52 -13.22
N GLU A 94 -2.96 9.81 -13.25
CA GLU A 94 -4.27 10.39 -12.89
C GLU A 94 -4.30 10.89 -11.45
N GLU A 95 -3.51 10.28 -10.57
CA GLU A 95 -3.42 10.63 -9.15
C GLU A 95 -2.32 11.66 -8.87
N SER A 96 -1.62 12.14 -9.89
CA SER A 96 -0.44 12.98 -9.78
C SER A 96 -0.80 14.46 -9.72
N SER A 97 0.13 15.26 -9.17
CA SER A 97 0.08 16.71 -9.29
C SER A 97 0.40 17.18 -10.71
N GLY A 98 1.06 16.34 -11.52
CA GLY A 98 1.50 16.68 -12.87
C GLY A 98 2.71 17.59 -12.91
N SER A 99 3.38 17.83 -11.79
CA SER A 99 4.43 18.83 -11.68
C SER A 99 5.56 18.32 -10.77
N LEU A 100 6.78 18.75 -11.07
CA LEU A 100 7.95 18.50 -10.23
C LEU A 100 8.53 19.80 -9.69
N PRO A 101 9.05 19.80 -8.44
CA PRO A 101 9.73 20.96 -7.89
C PRO A 101 10.90 21.39 -8.80
N GLY A 102 11.01 22.70 -9.06
CA GLY A 102 12.10 23.26 -9.86
C GLY A 102 11.92 23.17 -11.37
N ILE A 103 11.04 22.29 -11.87
CA ILE A 103 10.78 22.14 -13.30
C ILE A 103 9.36 22.64 -13.66
N GLY A 104 8.40 22.41 -12.78
CA GLY A 104 7.00 22.71 -13.04
C GLY A 104 6.29 21.56 -13.77
N PRO A 105 5.26 21.85 -14.57
CA PRO A 105 4.47 20.81 -15.23
C PRO A 105 5.32 19.93 -16.13
N VAL A 106 5.12 18.61 -16.03
CA VAL A 106 5.85 17.63 -16.86
C VAL A 106 4.96 16.97 -17.89
N GLY A 107 3.64 17.18 -17.80
CA GLY A 107 2.66 16.65 -18.72
C GLY A 107 2.58 15.12 -18.74
N PRO A 108 1.62 14.57 -19.49
CA PRO A 108 1.53 13.13 -19.67
C PRO A 108 2.65 12.59 -20.57
#